data_2bc3eebb53af9f843dd95c53bb5010e5
#
_entry.id   2bc3eebb53af9f843dd95c53bb5010e5
#
_cell.length_a   1.000
_cell.length_b   1.000
_cell.length_c   1.000
_cell.angle_alpha   90.00
_cell.angle_beta   90.00
_cell.angle_gamma   90.00
#
_symmetry.space_group_name_H-M   'P 1'
#
loop_
_entity.id
_entity.type
_entity.pdbx_description
1 polymer ?
#
loop_
_entity_poly.entity_id
_entity_poly.type
_entity_poly.pdbx_seq_one_letter_code
_entity_poly.pdbx_strand_id
1 'polypeptide(L)'
;TEDKLRRASTGEAVHTNADERLTPLIGGHNTDTSSDRASRDPVPEALLSSVGEELADGSIAIDDGLVTQSLDEILLALIASSSDGTHGTGLMDELERCFDAQLSPGTVYPRLHELDSEGLLEQHELVQTKQYSISDDPAARARIERAVYQHLAIGMFLQASLDDI
;
A
#
# COMPACT_ATOMS: atom_id res chain seq x y z
N THR A 1 28.04 29.02 -56.19
CA THR A 1 27.57 28.85 -57.56
C THR A 1 26.37 27.95 -57.49
N GLU A 2 25.19 28.54 -57.38
CA GLU A 2 24.22 28.74 -58.48
C GLU A 2 23.78 27.37 -59.07
N ASP A 3 22.56 27.03 -59.27
CA ASP A 3 21.38 27.84 -59.51
C ASP A 3 20.19 26.91 -59.77
N LYS A 4 19.01 27.36 -59.38
CA LYS A 4 17.78 27.41 -60.18
C LYS A 4 16.96 26.13 -60.41
N LEU A 5 15.81 26.22 -59.85
CA LEU A 5 14.53 26.75 -60.35
C LEU A 5 13.58 25.75 -61.05
N ARG A 6 12.36 25.77 -60.52
CA ARG A 6 11.03 25.85 -61.16
C ARG A 6 10.48 24.55 -61.76
N ARG A 7 9.27 24.22 -61.55
CA ARG A 7 7.91 24.80 -61.59
C ARG A 7 6.91 23.65 -61.55
N ALA A 8 5.94 23.68 -60.69
CA ALA A 8 4.55 24.06 -60.95
C ALA A 8 3.81 23.25 -62.01
N SER A 9 2.68 22.69 -61.62
CA SER A 9 1.36 22.97 -62.18
C SER A 9 0.38 21.81 -61.90
N THR A 10 -0.62 22.04 -61.11
CA THR A 10 -2.04 22.24 -61.48
C THR A 10 -2.76 21.09 -62.16
N GLY A 11 -3.88 20.72 -61.57
CA GLY A 11 -4.97 20.00 -62.16
C GLY A 11 -5.77 19.29 -61.08
N GLU A 12 -6.71 19.81 -60.52
CA GLU A 12 -8.11 20.11 -60.86
C GLU A 12 -9.05 18.91 -60.62
N ALA A 13 -10.05 19.22 -59.89
CA ALA A 13 -11.19 18.51 -59.33
C ALA A 13 -11.94 17.57 -60.28
N VAL A 14 -12.50 16.53 -59.73
CA VAL A 14 -13.85 16.07 -60.12
C VAL A 14 -14.60 15.55 -58.86
N HIS A 15 -15.75 16.16 -58.64
CA HIS A 15 -16.82 15.71 -57.76
C HIS A 15 -17.33 14.34 -58.17
N THR A 16 -17.67 13.51 -57.20
CA THR A 16 -18.95 12.78 -57.26
C THR A 16 -19.43 12.39 -55.85
N ASN A 17 -20.66 12.80 -55.55
CA ASN A 17 -21.51 12.38 -54.44
C ASN A 17 -21.84 10.89 -54.52
N ALA A 18 -21.88 10.23 -53.38
CA ALA A 18 -22.89 9.26 -53.04
C ALA A 18 -22.85 8.99 -51.52
N ASP A 19 -23.74 9.60 -50.86
CA ASP A 19 -24.66 9.19 -49.81
C ASP A 19 -24.64 7.66 -49.58
N GLU A 20 -24.21 7.25 -48.38
CA GLU A 20 -24.83 6.11 -47.72
C GLU A 20 -24.54 6.13 -46.22
N ARG A 21 -25.62 6.23 -45.47
CA ARG A 21 -25.73 6.16 -44.02
C ARG A 21 -25.19 4.85 -43.49
N LEU A 22 -24.24 4.89 -42.57
CA LEU A 22 -24.14 3.87 -41.53
C LEU A 22 -23.62 4.53 -40.25
N THR A 23 -24.53 4.78 -39.36
CA THR A 23 -24.30 5.03 -37.95
C THR A 23 -23.72 3.77 -37.29
N PRO A 24 -22.53 3.80 -36.67
CA PRO A 24 -22.23 2.86 -35.62
C PRO A 24 -22.57 3.49 -34.27
N LEU A 25 -23.51 2.86 -33.63
CA LEU A 25 -23.69 2.94 -32.18
C LEU A 25 -22.39 2.57 -31.48
N ILE A 26 -21.61 3.57 -31.11
CA ILE A 26 -20.60 3.37 -30.10
C ILE A 26 -21.22 3.79 -28.79
N GLY A 27 -21.80 2.80 -28.11
CA GLY A 27 -22.14 2.88 -26.73
C GLY A 27 -20.85 3.20 -25.96
N GLY A 28 -20.79 4.40 -25.40
CA GLY A 28 -19.79 4.77 -24.41
C GLY A 28 -19.86 3.80 -23.23
N HIS A 29 -18.94 2.89 -23.16
CA HIS A 29 -18.62 2.22 -21.92
C HIS A 29 -17.76 3.19 -21.09
N ASN A 30 -18.46 4.06 -20.38
CA ASN A 30 -17.89 4.60 -19.15
C ASN A 30 -17.78 3.40 -18.20
N THR A 31 -16.62 2.80 -18.19
CA THR A 31 -16.21 1.99 -17.05
C THR A 31 -15.93 2.96 -15.91
N ASP A 32 -16.96 3.22 -15.12
CA ASP A 32 -16.87 3.74 -13.78
C ASP A 32 -16.02 2.76 -12.94
N THR A 33 -14.72 2.96 -12.96
CA THR A 33 -13.76 2.25 -12.12
C THR A 33 -13.70 2.87 -10.73
N SER A 34 -14.69 3.69 -10.36
CA SER A 34 -14.72 4.42 -9.09
C SER A 34 -15.54 3.76 -7.98
N SER A 35 -16.20 2.61 -8.25
CA SER A 35 -17.09 2.00 -7.26
C SER A 35 -16.55 0.78 -6.53
N ASP A 36 -15.32 0.34 -6.81
CA ASP A 36 -14.76 -0.88 -6.20
C ASP A 36 -13.74 -0.60 -5.09
N ARG A 37 -13.63 0.66 -4.64
CA ARG A 37 -12.73 1.07 -3.54
C ARG A 37 -13.40 1.18 -2.17
N ALA A 38 -14.70 0.95 -2.06
CA ALA A 38 -15.47 1.30 -0.87
C ALA A 38 -15.78 0.13 0.07
N SER A 39 -15.18 -1.05 -0.11
CA SER A 39 -15.47 -2.20 0.77
C SER A 39 -14.30 -3.18 0.84
N ARG A 40 -13.07 -2.68 0.94
CA ARG A 40 -11.98 -3.52 1.44
C ARG A 40 -11.83 -3.19 2.91
N ASP A 41 -12.16 -4.18 3.74
CA ASP A 41 -11.72 -4.21 5.13
C ASP A 41 -10.23 -3.86 5.15
N PRO A 42 -9.77 -3.04 6.10
CA PRO A 42 -8.36 -2.69 6.16
C PRO A 42 -7.53 -3.98 6.14
N VAL A 43 -6.64 -4.05 5.18
CA VAL A 43 -5.80 -5.23 4.87
C VAL A 43 -5.21 -5.91 6.13
N PRO A 44 -4.77 -5.16 7.17
CA PRO A 44 -4.26 -5.78 8.40
C PRO A 44 -5.25 -6.64 9.16
N GLU A 45 -6.51 -6.19 9.29
CA GLU A 45 -7.53 -6.91 10.07
C GLU A 45 -7.98 -8.19 9.36
N ALA A 46 -8.19 -8.12 8.05
CA ALA A 46 -8.53 -9.28 7.24
C ALA A 46 -7.40 -10.33 7.26
N LEU A 47 -6.14 -9.90 7.23
CA LEU A 47 -4.99 -10.80 7.33
C LEU A 47 -4.90 -11.45 8.71
N LEU A 48 -5.08 -10.70 9.79
CA LEU A 48 -5.04 -11.26 11.15
C LEU A 48 -6.17 -12.27 11.39
N SER A 49 -7.38 -11.98 10.87
CA SER A 49 -8.50 -12.94 10.93
C SER A 49 -8.17 -14.23 10.18
N SER A 50 -7.61 -14.13 8.96
CA SER A 50 -7.23 -15.30 8.17
C SER A 50 -6.15 -16.14 8.86
N VAL A 51 -5.15 -15.49 9.46
CA VAL A 51 -4.10 -16.18 10.22
C VAL A 51 -4.68 -16.84 11.47
N GLY A 52 -5.62 -16.18 12.15
CA GLY A 52 -6.31 -16.74 13.31
C GLY A 52 -7.11 -17.99 12.96
N GLU A 53 -7.81 -17.99 11.83
CA GLU A 53 -8.57 -19.15 11.33
C GLU A 53 -7.67 -20.34 10.98
N GLU A 54 -6.49 -20.09 10.41
CA GLU A 54 -5.54 -21.13 9.99
C GLU A 54 -4.73 -21.72 11.14
N LEU A 55 -4.39 -20.93 12.17
CA LEU A 55 -3.46 -21.35 13.22
C LEU A 55 -4.14 -21.77 14.53
N ALA A 56 -5.31 -21.23 14.85
CA ALA A 56 -5.96 -21.50 16.13
C ALA A 56 -7.46 -21.22 16.07
N ASP A 57 -8.30 -22.15 15.91
CA ASP A 57 -9.77 -22.12 16.08
C ASP A 57 -10.45 -20.71 16.25
N GLY A 58 -9.91 -19.64 15.58
CA GLY A 58 -10.61 -18.39 15.39
C GLY A 58 -10.03 -17.11 15.99
N SER A 59 -9.18 -17.09 16.99
CA SER A 59 -8.52 -15.84 17.41
C SER A 59 -7.17 -16.07 18.06
N ILE A 60 -6.16 -15.35 17.59
CA ILE A 60 -4.84 -15.28 18.22
C ILE A 60 -4.77 -13.96 18.96
N ALA A 61 -4.64 -14.02 20.29
CA ALA A 61 -4.24 -12.86 21.07
C ALA A 61 -2.72 -12.72 20.97
N ILE A 62 -2.27 -11.60 20.41
CA ILE A 62 -0.84 -11.28 20.31
C ILE A 62 -0.45 -10.50 21.56
N ASP A 63 0.62 -10.94 22.23
CA ASP A 63 1.12 -10.30 23.45
C ASP A 63 1.69 -8.90 23.15
N ASP A 64 1.39 -7.93 24.02
CA ASP A 64 1.86 -6.52 23.89
C ASP A 64 3.38 -6.41 23.80
N GLY A 65 4.11 -7.32 24.46
CA GLY A 65 5.56 -7.39 24.38
C GLY A 65 6.05 -7.75 22.97
N LEU A 66 5.35 -8.67 22.30
CA LEU A 66 5.65 -9.05 20.93
C LEU A 66 5.33 -7.92 19.95
N VAL A 67 4.19 -7.23 20.14
CA VAL A 67 3.83 -6.04 19.37
C VAL A 67 4.88 -4.95 19.53
N THR A 68 5.30 -4.68 20.76
CA THR A 68 6.32 -3.65 21.06
C THR A 68 7.68 -4.01 20.45
N GLN A 69 8.05 -5.28 20.48
CA GLN A 69 9.32 -5.76 19.91
C GLN A 69 9.34 -5.66 18.37
N SER A 70 8.20 -5.84 17.73
CA SER A 70 8.05 -5.79 16.27
C SER A 70 7.44 -4.48 15.78
N LEU A 71 7.44 -3.44 16.63
CA LEU A 71 6.70 -2.20 16.39
C LEU A 71 7.13 -1.49 15.10
N ASP A 72 8.42 -1.47 14.79
CA ASP A 72 8.95 -0.82 13.60
C ASP A 72 8.35 -1.44 12.31
N GLU A 73 8.34 -2.77 12.23
CA GLU A 73 7.85 -3.51 11.09
C GLU A 73 6.32 -3.44 10.98
N ILE A 74 5.63 -3.41 12.12
CA ILE A 74 4.18 -3.21 12.17
C ILE A 74 3.82 -1.81 11.69
N LEU A 75 4.53 -0.77 12.16
CA LEU A 75 4.32 0.62 11.71
C LEU A 75 4.56 0.76 10.20
N LEU A 76 5.64 0.17 9.67
CA LEU A 76 5.91 0.15 8.23
C LEU A 76 4.77 -0.54 7.45
N ALA A 77 4.26 -1.66 7.94
CA ALA A 77 3.17 -2.38 7.29
C ALA A 77 1.85 -1.59 7.31
N LEU A 78 1.51 -0.95 8.43
CA LEU A 78 0.32 -0.11 8.56
C LEU A 78 0.40 1.12 7.64
N ILE A 79 1.55 1.80 7.59
CA ILE A 79 1.77 2.96 6.71
C ILE A 79 1.71 2.54 5.25
N ALA A 80 2.33 1.41 4.87
CA ALA A 80 2.32 0.89 3.50
C ALA A 80 0.92 0.48 3.03
N SER A 81 0.02 0.08 3.94
CA SER A 81 -1.37 -0.26 3.59
C SER A 81 -2.27 0.97 3.39
N SER A 82 -1.81 2.16 3.80
CA SER A 82 -2.53 3.43 3.66
C SER A 82 -2.15 4.12 2.35
N SER A 83 -3.12 4.36 1.47
CA SER A 83 -2.89 4.98 0.16
C SER A 83 -2.47 6.46 0.22
N ASP A 84 -2.85 7.17 1.28
CA ASP A 84 -2.65 8.61 1.42
C ASP A 84 -1.68 8.98 2.55
N GLY A 85 -0.97 7.98 3.12
CA GLY A 85 -0.20 8.15 4.33
C GLY A 85 -1.10 8.21 5.58
N THR A 86 -0.51 8.19 6.75
CA THR A 86 -1.28 8.18 8.01
C THR A 86 -0.66 9.08 9.07
N HIS A 87 -1.46 9.46 10.05
CA HIS A 87 -1.03 10.30 11.18
C HIS A 87 -0.64 9.42 12.37
N GLY A 88 0.24 9.92 13.23
CA GLY A 88 0.68 9.18 14.41
C GLY A 88 -0.45 8.72 15.33
N THR A 89 -1.51 9.54 15.49
CA THR A 89 -2.72 9.15 16.24
C THR A 89 -3.48 8.03 15.55
N GLY A 90 -3.64 8.09 14.23
CA GLY A 90 -4.29 7.03 13.45
C GLY A 90 -3.53 5.70 13.54
N LEU A 91 -2.20 5.73 13.60
CA LEU A 91 -1.39 4.52 13.82
C LEU A 91 -1.63 3.91 15.20
N MET A 92 -1.81 4.73 16.25
CA MET A 92 -2.15 4.23 17.58
C MET A 92 -3.53 3.60 17.62
N ASP A 93 -4.52 4.22 16.94
CA ASP A 93 -5.87 3.67 16.81
C ASP A 93 -5.85 2.33 16.03
N GLU A 94 -5.03 2.22 14.98
CA GLU A 94 -4.86 0.97 14.24
C GLU A 94 -4.17 -0.13 15.06
N LEU A 95 -3.16 0.22 15.88
CA LEU A 95 -2.50 -0.72 16.78
C LEU A 95 -3.48 -1.27 17.84
N GLU A 96 -4.30 -0.41 18.42
CA GLU A 96 -5.35 -0.84 19.35
C GLU A 96 -6.39 -1.72 18.64
N ARG A 97 -6.84 -1.33 17.46
CA ARG A 97 -7.86 -2.05 16.72
C ARG A 97 -7.40 -3.43 16.23
N CYS A 98 -6.15 -3.53 15.71
CA CYS A 98 -5.64 -4.76 15.09
C CYS A 98 -5.04 -5.73 16.12
N PHE A 99 -4.42 -5.21 17.16
CA PHE A 99 -3.60 -5.99 18.10
C PHE A 99 -4.06 -5.89 19.55
N ASP A 100 -5.13 -5.13 19.85
CA ASP A 100 -5.55 -4.78 21.21
C ASP A 100 -4.42 -4.13 22.05
N ALA A 101 -3.47 -3.48 21.36
CA ALA A 101 -2.25 -2.93 21.95
C ALA A 101 -2.38 -1.42 22.17
N GLN A 102 -2.51 -1.00 23.44
CA GLN A 102 -2.59 0.40 23.84
C GLN A 102 -1.19 1.00 24.07
N LEU A 103 -0.52 1.37 22.98
CA LEU A 103 0.80 1.96 23.06
C LEU A 103 0.74 3.48 23.30
N SER A 104 1.62 3.97 24.17
CA SER A 104 1.70 5.39 24.45
C SER A 104 2.36 6.18 23.30
N PRO A 105 2.03 7.49 23.15
CA PRO A 105 2.74 8.36 22.23
C PRO A 105 4.28 8.35 22.43
N GLY A 106 4.71 8.22 23.70
CA GLY A 106 6.14 8.11 24.04
C GLY A 106 6.82 6.83 23.55
N THR A 107 6.05 5.82 23.19
CA THR A 107 6.54 4.57 22.58
C THR A 107 6.54 4.67 21.05
N VAL A 108 5.48 5.18 20.46
CA VAL A 108 5.26 5.17 19.00
C VAL A 108 6.07 6.25 18.29
N TYR A 109 6.04 7.50 18.74
CA TYR A 109 6.71 8.60 18.04
C TYR A 109 8.24 8.47 17.95
N PRO A 110 8.97 7.98 18.95
CA PRO A 110 10.41 7.74 18.79
C PRO A 110 10.73 6.74 17.68
N ARG A 111 9.91 5.69 17.52
CA ARG A 111 10.07 4.71 16.45
C ARG A 111 9.81 5.30 15.06
N LEU A 112 8.76 6.11 14.92
CA LEU A 112 8.50 6.85 13.68
C LEU A 112 9.67 7.78 13.31
N HIS A 113 10.28 8.41 14.31
CA HIS A 113 11.45 9.28 14.13
C HIS A 113 12.70 8.48 13.72
N GLU A 114 12.90 7.30 14.28
CA GLU A 114 14.01 6.41 13.91
C GLU A 114 13.84 5.95 12.45
N LEU A 115 12.65 5.49 12.06
CA LEU A 115 12.33 5.06 10.70
C LEU A 115 12.47 6.19 9.66
N ASP A 116 12.08 7.43 10.02
CA ASP A 116 12.32 8.62 9.19
C ASP A 116 13.82 8.91 9.05
N SER A 117 14.58 8.86 10.16
CA SER A 117 16.03 9.06 10.14
C SER A 117 16.81 8.00 9.36
N GLU A 118 16.28 6.77 9.30
CA GLU A 118 16.80 5.67 8.48
C GLU A 118 16.41 5.80 6.99
N GLY A 119 15.56 6.77 6.64
CA GLY A 119 15.09 7.01 5.28
C GLY A 119 14.03 6.01 4.80
N LEU A 120 13.42 5.25 5.70
CA LEU A 120 12.33 4.32 5.39
C LEU A 120 10.98 5.02 5.31
N LEU A 121 10.81 6.08 6.10
CA LEU A 121 9.63 6.94 6.09
C LEU A 121 9.97 8.34 5.62
N GLU A 122 8.98 9.04 5.15
CA GLU A 122 9.00 10.48 4.92
C GLU A 122 7.88 11.13 5.76
N GLN A 123 8.27 12.16 6.51
CA GLN A 123 7.36 12.93 7.34
C GLN A 123 6.93 14.20 6.63
N HIS A 124 5.64 14.39 6.42
CA HIS A 124 5.05 15.62 5.91
C HIS A 124 4.38 16.41 7.04
N GLU A 125 4.83 17.63 7.26
CA GLU A 125 4.19 18.54 8.21
C GLU A 125 2.94 19.16 7.58
N LEU A 126 1.79 18.87 8.16
CA LEU A 126 0.52 19.54 7.90
C LEU A 126 0.28 20.60 8.98
N VAL A 127 -0.70 21.49 8.75
CA VAL A 127 -0.96 22.68 9.62
C VAL A 127 -1.07 22.33 11.11
N GLN A 128 -1.54 21.14 11.47
CA GLN A 128 -1.73 20.72 12.86
C GLN A 128 -1.29 19.28 13.16
N THR A 129 -0.83 18.53 12.15
CA THR A 129 -0.51 17.12 12.29
C THR A 129 0.70 16.76 11.42
N LYS A 130 1.37 15.66 11.78
CA LYS A 130 2.41 15.04 10.97
C LYS A 130 1.85 13.80 10.30
N GLN A 131 2.04 13.73 9.00
CA GLN A 131 1.67 12.58 8.18
C GLN A 131 2.94 11.81 7.81
N TYR A 132 2.85 10.49 7.84
CA TYR A 132 3.94 9.58 7.51
C TYR A 132 3.58 8.76 6.27
N SER A 133 4.52 8.62 5.36
CA SER A 133 4.43 7.77 4.18
C SER A 133 5.71 6.98 3.98
N ILE A 134 5.67 5.88 3.24
CA ILE A 134 6.87 5.12 2.90
C ILE A 134 7.72 5.94 1.92
N SER A 135 9.02 6.11 2.24
CA SER A 135 10.00 6.80 1.41
C SER A 135 10.76 5.84 0.49
N ASP A 136 11.09 4.64 0.97
CA ASP A 136 11.80 3.59 0.23
C ASP A 136 11.05 2.27 0.33
N ASP A 137 10.16 2.02 -0.62
CA ASP A 137 9.35 0.79 -0.69
C ASP A 137 10.19 -0.50 -0.68
N PRO A 138 11.28 -0.63 -1.49
CA PRO A 138 12.13 -1.80 -1.46
C PRO A 138 12.78 -2.06 -0.10
N ALA A 139 13.29 -1.02 0.56
CA ALA A 139 13.95 -1.15 1.86
C ALA A 139 12.95 -1.47 2.97
N ALA A 140 11.79 -0.80 3.00
CA ALA A 140 10.70 -1.09 3.94
C ALA A 140 10.22 -2.54 3.78
N ARG A 141 9.99 -2.98 2.55
CA ARG A 141 9.60 -4.36 2.23
C ARG A 141 10.65 -5.37 2.72
N ALA A 142 11.93 -5.14 2.42
CA ALA A 142 13.01 -6.04 2.85
C ALA A 142 13.12 -6.13 4.38
N ARG A 143 12.85 -5.03 5.11
CA ARG A 143 12.81 -5.03 6.57
C ARG A 143 11.65 -5.87 7.10
N ILE A 144 10.45 -5.70 6.56
CA ILE A 144 9.26 -6.49 6.92
C ILE A 144 9.50 -7.97 6.60
N GLU A 145 10.00 -8.32 5.41
CA GLU A 145 10.29 -9.70 5.02
C GLU A 145 11.29 -10.37 5.97
N ARG A 146 12.32 -9.66 6.39
CA ARG A 146 13.29 -10.17 7.37
C ARG A 146 12.60 -10.50 8.69
N ALA A 147 11.74 -9.63 9.20
CA ALA A 147 10.98 -9.87 10.42
C ALA A 147 10.06 -11.09 10.28
N VAL A 148 9.35 -11.22 9.16
CA VAL A 148 8.52 -12.40 8.86
C VAL A 148 9.33 -13.68 8.97
N TYR A 149 10.52 -13.76 8.33
CA TYR A 149 11.36 -14.96 8.40
C TYR A 149 11.86 -15.26 9.82
N GLN A 150 12.19 -14.24 10.60
CA GLN A 150 12.63 -14.42 11.98
C GLN A 150 11.51 -14.96 12.88
N HIS A 151 10.29 -14.41 12.77
CA HIS A 151 9.14 -14.87 13.53
C HIS A 151 8.74 -16.29 13.14
N LEU A 152 8.70 -16.60 11.83
CA LEU A 152 8.44 -17.95 11.35
C LEU A 152 9.49 -18.96 11.83
N ALA A 153 10.77 -18.59 11.82
CA ALA A 153 11.83 -19.47 12.31
C ALA A 153 11.68 -19.81 13.79
N ILE A 154 11.34 -18.80 14.61
CA ILE A 154 11.06 -19.02 16.05
C ILE A 154 9.81 -19.88 16.21
N GLY A 155 8.72 -19.58 15.50
CA GLY A 155 7.48 -20.34 15.55
C GLY A 155 7.69 -21.80 15.16
N MET A 156 8.41 -22.07 14.08
CA MET A 156 8.73 -23.43 13.65
C MET A 156 9.62 -24.17 14.63
N PHE A 157 10.60 -23.48 15.23
CA PHE A 157 11.42 -24.08 16.29
C PHE A 157 10.59 -24.51 17.50
N LEU A 158 9.70 -23.60 17.96
CA LEU A 158 8.82 -23.89 19.09
C LEU A 158 7.86 -25.03 18.76
N GLN A 159 7.27 -25.03 17.55
CA GLN A 159 6.38 -26.07 17.08
C GLN A 159 7.08 -27.45 17.09
N ALA A 160 8.30 -27.52 16.54
CA ALA A 160 9.07 -28.76 16.52
C ALA A 160 9.42 -29.27 17.94
N SER A 161 9.61 -28.35 18.89
CA SER A 161 9.91 -28.69 20.28
C SER A 161 8.71 -29.26 21.05
N LEU A 162 7.48 -29.04 20.57
CA LEU A 162 6.27 -29.61 21.19
C LEU A 162 6.20 -31.13 21.03
N ASP A 163 6.78 -31.67 19.96
CA ASP A 163 6.78 -33.12 19.71
C ASP A 163 7.71 -33.90 20.67
N ASP A 164 8.59 -33.16 21.37
CA ASP A 164 9.57 -33.73 22.32
C ASP A 164 9.09 -33.62 23.80
N ILE A 165 7.92 -33.02 24.05
CA ILE A 165 7.33 -32.86 25.40
C ILE A 165 6.18 -33.83 25.62
#